data_003e80023a3d3f6e8d145e9ef445659f
#
_entry.id   003e80023a3d3f6e8d145e9ef445659f
#
_cell.length_a   1.000
_cell.length_b   1.000
_cell.length_c   1.000
_cell.angle_alpha   90.00
_cell.angle_beta   90.00
_cell.angle_gamma   90.00
#
_symmetry.space_group_name_H-M   'P 1'
#
loop_
_entity.id
_entity.type
_entity.pdbx_description
1 polymer ?
#
loop_
_entity_poly.entity_id
_entity_poly.type
_entity_poly.pdbx_seq_one_letter_code
_entity_poly.pdbx_strand_id
1 'polypeptide(L)'
;MPQLFRFCLLSSLALAAATAAPEPSASMVRISTTSQQPDYAVPWNPGSVVSGVGAGFVISGKRIMTNAHVVSNATFITVAKEGDPTPWEARVLHVAHDCDLALLEVYDETFFEGTKPLDFGGIPELESTVIAYGYPIGGDRLSVTRGIVSRIDFQPYSHSEVDSHLTIQIDAAINPGNSGGPVMQDGKVVGVAFQGYSGAVAQNVGYMIPTPVVRRFLKDVEDGAYDRYMDLAATYFPLLNPAQREALGLEDEDTGVLVGSIFDGGSSDGKLQSGDVILAVDGRKVFADGKIELDGERVEMAEIFERKFKGDTVELEILRDGAKDKTTLELDRPWPFEMQGRAYDRRPRFVLVGGLLFQPLNRDFLDAQRNDPQKKVDTRLRYFFDYYVTDHLYREHPEVVVLSDVLKDPVNTYVEPFKGSIVDKINGQDIRSLQDVAAAFSQPGEFHVIELLGEGRPVILDRATLAEAGERIKARYRVISEQNL
;
A
#
# COMPACT_ATOMS: atom_id res chain seq x y z
N MET A 1 76.06 -4.54 -52.40
CA MET A 1 75.04 -5.46 -51.90
C MET A 1 74.73 -5.06 -50.45
N PRO A 2 73.58 -4.46 -50.16
CA PRO A 2 73.15 -4.23 -48.78
C PRO A 2 72.06 -5.26 -48.41
N GLN A 3 72.22 -5.86 -47.26
CA GLN A 3 71.28 -6.79 -46.62
C GLN A 3 70.09 -6.02 -46.06
N LEU A 4 68.86 -6.42 -46.44
CA LEU A 4 67.61 -5.98 -45.85
C LEU A 4 67.36 -6.78 -44.53
N PHE A 5 67.33 -6.08 -43.40
CA PHE A 5 66.77 -6.57 -42.12
C PHE A 5 65.26 -6.38 -42.17
N ARG A 6 64.48 -7.48 -42.11
CA ARG A 6 63.05 -7.48 -41.87
C ARG A 6 62.82 -7.54 -40.37
N PHE A 7 62.26 -6.45 -39.81
CA PHE A 7 61.68 -6.42 -38.48
C PHE A 7 60.26 -6.98 -38.55
N CYS A 8 60.02 -8.13 -37.97
CA CYS A 8 58.64 -8.62 -37.64
C CYS A 8 58.17 -7.99 -36.36
N LEU A 9 57.21 -7.05 -36.43
CA LEU A 9 56.43 -6.56 -35.28
C LEU A 9 55.36 -7.61 -34.97
N LEU A 10 55.52 -8.35 -33.89
CA LEU A 10 54.47 -9.16 -33.29
C LEU A 10 53.56 -8.22 -32.45
N SER A 11 52.42 -7.83 -33.04
CA SER A 11 51.35 -7.18 -32.29
C SER A 11 50.61 -8.24 -31.48
N SER A 12 50.86 -8.28 -30.18
CA SER A 12 50.04 -9.06 -29.24
C SER A 12 48.69 -8.34 -29.04
N LEU A 13 47.65 -8.84 -29.72
CA LEU A 13 46.27 -8.47 -29.45
C LEU A 13 45.89 -9.12 -28.09
N ALA A 14 45.87 -8.33 -27.03
CA ALA A 14 45.24 -8.73 -25.77
C ALA A 14 43.73 -8.73 -26.00
N LEU A 15 43.15 -9.90 -26.22
CA LEU A 15 41.71 -10.12 -26.19
C LEU A 15 41.25 -9.97 -24.72
N ALA A 16 40.76 -8.80 -24.35
CA ALA A 16 40.04 -8.62 -23.10
C ALA A 16 38.81 -9.53 -23.20
N ALA A 17 38.82 -10.65 -22.49
CA ALA A 17 37.62 -11.44 -22.30
C ALA A 17 36.63 -10.56 -21.52
N ALA A 18 35.67 -9.99 -22.23
CA ALA A 18 34.48 -9.44 -21.61
C ALA A 18 33.83 -10.62 -20.86
N THR A 19 33.95 -10.63 -19.54
CA THR A 19 33.17 -11.53 -18.71
C THR A 19 31.72 -11.21 -18.98
N ALA A 20 31.03 -12.10 -19.73
CA ALA A 20 29.60 -11.99 -19.93
C ALA A 20 28.96 -11.85 -18.55
N ALA A 21 28.14 -10.79 -18.36
CA ALA A 21 27.35 -10.65 -17.15
C ALA A 21 26.58 -11.96 -16.92
N PRO A 22 26.53 -12.47 -15.70
CA PRO A 22 25.84 -13.73 -15.42
C PRO A 22 24.39 -13.62 -15.92
N GLU A 23 23.96 -14.62 -16.69
CA GLU A 23 22.56 -14.69 -17.11
C GLU A 23 21.68 -14.74 -15.86
N PRO A 24 20.71 -13.83 -15.69
CA PRO A 24 19.86 -13.77 -14.49
C PRO A 24 18.89 -14.95 -14.37
N SER A 25 18.81 -15.81 -15.41
CA SER A 25 17.90 -16.97 -15.47
C SER A 25 18.03 -17.91 -14.26
N ALA A 26 19.25 -18.15 -13.74
CA ALA A 26 19.47 -18.99 -12.56
C ALA A 26 18.96 -18.38 -11.23
N SER A 27 18.57 -17.11 -11.27
CA SER A 27 18.02 -16.37 -10.12
C SER A 27 16.52 -16.15 -10.25
N MET A 28 15.95 -16.40 -11.42
CA MET A 28 14.55 -16.15 -11.70
C MET A 28 13.64 -17.21 -11.08
N VAL A 29 12.56 -16.75 -10.53
CA VAL A 29 11.57 -17.59 -9.85
C VAL A 29 10.18 -17.28 -10.40
N ARG A 30 9.47 -18.32 -10.84
CA ARG A 30 8.05 -18.24 -11.14
C ARG A 30 7.26 -18.49 -9.86
N ILE A 31 6.36 -17.61 -9.54
CA ILE A 31 5.50 -17.69 -8.34
C ILE A 31 4.08 -18.03 -8.79
N SER A 32 3.50 -19.09 -8.19
CA SER A 32 2.11 -19.46 -8.40
C SER A 32 1.37 -19.36 -7.06
N THR A 33 0.25 -18.66 -7.05
CA THR A 33 -0.53 -18.40 -5.85
C THR A 33 -1.95 -18.92 -5.99
N THR A 34 -2.50 -19.41 -4.88
CA THR A 34 -3.94 -19.57 -4.68
C THR A 34 -4.34 -18.58 -3.60
N SER A 35 -5.16 -17.60 -3.97
CA SER A 35 -5.59 -16.52 -3.09
C SER A 35 -7.08 -16.62 -2.80
N GLN A 36 -7.49 -16.17 -1.63
CA GLN A 36 -8.89 -16.13 -1.21
C GLN A 36 -9.33 -14.68 -1.06
N GLN A 37 -10.11 -14.20 -2.05
CA GLN A 37 -10.55 -12.80 -2.07
C GLN A 37 -11.68 -12.58 -1.07
N PRO A 38 -11.54 -11.63 -0.11
CA PRO A 38 -12.55 -11.34 0.88
C PRO A 38 -13.90 -10.91 0.27
N ASP A 39 -15.01 -11.33 0.87
CA ASP A 39 -16.36 -10.93 0.46
C ASP A 39 -16.96 -9.97 1.49
N TYR A 40 -16.92 -8.67 1.23
CA TYR A 40 -17.48 -7.64 2.10
C TYR A 40 -19.00 -7.56 2.07
N ALA A 41 -19.66 -8.15 1.04
CA ALA A 41 -21.13 -8.23 0.99
C ALA A 41 -21.65 -9.37 1.88
N VAL A 42 -20.89 -10.47 2.02
CA VAL A 42 -21.23 -11.63 2.85
C VAL A 42 -20.01 -12.02 3.69
N PRO A 43 -19.68 -11.23 4.74
CA PRO A 43 -18.36 -11.28 5.39
C PRO A 43 -18.06 -12.59 6.15
N TRP A 44 -19.07 -13.39 6.45
CA TRP A 44 -18.88 -14.75 7.01
C TRP A 44 -18.48 -15.79 5.96
N ASN A 45 -18.61 -15.50 4.66
CA ASN A 45 -18.13 -16.38 3.61
C ASN A 45 -16.61 -16.33 3.51
N PRO A 46 -15.97 -17.46 3.18
CA PRO A 46 -14.53 -17.47 2.95
C PRO A 46 -14.10 -16.63 1.75
N GLY A 47 -15.03 -16.24 0.86
CA GLY A 47 -14.73 -15.49 -0.36
C GLY A 47 -14.39 -16.38 -1.55
N SER A 48 -14.08 -15.78 -2.70
CA SER A 48 -13.76 -16.52 -3.93
C SER A 48 -12.29 -16.92 -3.97
N VAL A 49 -12.04 -18.15 -4.46
CA VAL A 49 -10.68 -18.65 -4.68
C VAL A 49 -10.24 -18.30 -6.09
N VAL A 50 -9.08 -17.67 -6.23
CA VAL A 50 -8.47 -17.31 -7.50
C VAL A 50 -7.03 -17.80 -7.55
N SER A 51 -6.54 -18.12 -8.75
CA SER A 51 -5.14 -18.47 -8.95
C SER A 51 -4.43 -17.35 -9.68
N GLY A 52 -3.21 -17.06 -9.26
CA GLY A 52 -2.35 -16.05 -9.83
C GLY A 52 -0.97 -16.58 -10.21
N VAL A 53 -0.30 -15.89 -11.13
CA VAL A 53 1.10 -16.13 -11.49
C VAL A 53 1.81 -14.79 -11.45
N GLY A 54 3.00 -14.78 -10.86
CA GLY A 54 3.91 -13.65 -10.84
C GLY A 54 5.34 -14.09 -11.00
N ALA A 55 6.23 -13.13 -10.98
CA ALA A 55 7.66 -13.32 -11.00
C ALA A 55 8.28 -13.00 -9.65
N GLY A 56 9.46 -13.52 -9.43
CA GLY A 56 10.34 -13.18 -8.31
C GLY A 56 11.77 -13.47 -8.69
N PHE A 57 12.67 -13.12 -7.82
CA PHE A 57 14.09 -13.42 -8.00
C PHE A 57 14.80 -13.64 -6.66
N VAL A 58 15.79 -14.50 -6.70
CA VAL A 58 16.59 -14.83 -5.52
C VAL A 58 17.50 -13.67 -5.15
N ILE A 59 17.48 -13.29 -3.87
CA ILE A 59 18.38 -12.32 -3.26
C ILE A 59 19.22 -12.97 -2.16
N SER A 60 20.17 -12.24 -1.61
CA SER A 60 21.00 -12.70 -0.50
C SER A 60 20.16 -13.19 0.70
N GLY A 61 20.68 -14.14 1.45
CA GLY A 61 20.03 -14.68 2.64
C GLY A 61 18.95 -15.74 2.36
N LYS A 62 19.00 -16.43 1.21
CA LYS A 62 18.03 -17.46 0.81
C LYS A 62 16.60 -16.96 0.83
N ARG A 63 16.36 -15.79 0.23
CA ARG A 63 15.07 -15.14 0.14
C ARG A 63 14.72 -14.87 -1.31
N ILE A 64 13.42 -14.78 -1.60
CA ILE A 64 12.89 -14.41 -2.91
C ILE A 64 12.20 -13.06 -2.76
N MET A 65 12.60 -12.09 -3.57
CA MET A 65 11.93 -10.79 -3.71
C MET A 65 10.81 -10.89 -4.73
N THR A 66 9.66 -10.30 -4.41
CA THR A 66 8.50 -10.16 -5.30
C THR A 66 7.65 -8.94 -4.90
N ASN A 67 6.52 -8.73 -5.57
CA ASN A 67 5.53 -7.72 -5.15
C ASN A 67 4.56 -8.26 -4.09
N ALA A 68 4.04 -7.36 -3.25
CA ALA A 68 2.97 -7.66 -2.30
C ALA A 68 1.69 -8.11 -3.02
N HIS A 69 1.29 -7.43 -4.12
CA HIS A 69 0.08 -7.80 -4.85
C HIS A 69 0.13 -9.21 -5.48
N VAL A 70 1.32 -9.76 -5.72
CA VAL A 70 1.48 -11.14 -6.22
C VAL A 70 1.06 -12.15 -5.16
N VAL A 71 1.29 -11.85 -3.88
CA VAL A 71 1.08 -12.77 -2.76
C VAL A 71 -0.04 -12.38 -1.81
N SER A 72 -0.72 -11.25 -2.05
CA SER A 72 -1.83 -10.78 -1.23
C SER A 72 -2.97 -11.76 -1.17
N ASN A 73 -3.52 -11.95 0.03
CA ASN A 73 -4.59 -12.89 0.34
C ASN A 73 -4.27 -14.35 -0.06
N ALA A 74 -2.98 -14.69 -0.27
CA ALA A 74 -2.58 -16.03 -0.66
C ALA A 74 -2.77 -17.03 0.50
N THR A 75 -3.46 -18.11 0.20
CA THR A 75 -3.62 -19.26 1.09
C THR A 75 -2.64 -20.38 0.78
N PHE A 76 -2.05 -20.36 -0.41
CA PHE A 76 -1.04 -21.31 -0.84
C PHE A 76 -0.14 -20.67 -1.90
N ILE A 77 1.17 -20.84 -1.73
CA ILE A 77 2.20 -20.29 -2.60
C ILE A 77 3.15 -21.41 -3.00
N THR A 78 3.43 -21.52 -4.28
CA THR A 78 4.52 -22.34 -4.78
C THR A 78 5.45 -21.53 -5.66
N VAL A 79 6.72 -21.92 -5.66
CA VAL A 79 7.77 -21.30 -6.48
C VAL A 79 8.46 -22.37 -7.33
N ALA A 80 8.88 -21.98 -8.53
CA ALA A 80 9.62 -22.85 -9.44
C ALA A 80 10.79 -22.09 -10.06
N LYS A 81 11.93 -22.78 -10.29
CA LYS A 81 13.09 -22.20 -10.98
C LYS A 81 12.87 -22.17 -12.49
N GLU A 82 13.54 -21.26 -13.17
CA GLU A 82 13.54 -21.29 -14.64
C GLU A 82 14.10 -22.61 -15.16
N GLY A 83 13.38 -23.23 -16.07
CA GLY A 83 13.75 -24.52 -16.68
C GLY A 83 13.49 -25.77 -15.80
N ASP A 84 13.05 -25.58 -14.55
CA ASP A 84 12.64 -26.67 -13.64
C ASP A 84 11.21 -26.44 -13.17
N PRO A 85 10.22 -27.21 -13.68
CA PRO A 85 8.82 -26.99 -13.32
C PRO A 85 8.44 -27.56 -11.95
N THR A 86 9.37 -28.15 -11.22
CA THR A 86 9.11 -28.71 -9.88
C THR A 86 8.59 -27.61 -8.94
N PRO A 87 7.36 -27.75 -8.40
CA PRO A 87 6.82 -26.75 -7.48
C PRO A 87 7.43 -26.96 -6.08
N TRP A 88 7.90 -25.87 -5.49
CA TRP A 88 8.38 -25.84 -4.12
C TRP A 88 7.45 -24.98 -3.28
N GLU A 89 7.02 -25.49 -2.13
CA GLU A 89 6.14 -24.72 -1.25
C GLU A 89 6.91 -23.58 -0.58
N ALA A 90 6.29 -22.40 -0.59
CA ALA A 90 6.85 -21.17 -0.03
C ALA A 90 5.82 -20.46 0.84
N ARG A 91 6.30 -19.55 1.67
CA ARG A 91 5.46 -18.66 2.46
C ARG A 91 5.98 -17.22 2.44
N VAL A 92 5.10 -16.29 2.74
CA VAL A 92 5.46 -14.90 2.95
C VAL A 92 6.27 -14.79 4.24
N LEU A 93 7.49 -14.24 4.13
CA LEU A 93 8.33 -13.90 5.27
C LEU A 93 8.01 -12.49 5.77
N HIS A 94 7.98 -11.52 4.86
CA HIS A 94 7.58 -10.13 5.11
C HIS A 94 6.78 -9.60 3.93
N VAL A 95 5.81 -8.74 4.21
CA VAL A 95 5.01 -8.04 3.19
C VAL A 95 4.82 -6.59 3.56
N ALA A 96 4.99 -5.72 2.58
CA ALA A 96 4.83 -4.27 2.67
C ALA A 96 3.81 -3.82 1.61
N HIS A 97 2.53 -3.72 2.00
CA HIS A 97 1.46 -3.36 1.08
C HIS A 97 1.49 -1.91 0.64
N ASP A 98 2.05 -1.02 1.43
CA ASP A 98 2.25 0.40 1.12
C ASP A 98 3.23 0.59 -0.04
N CYS A 99 4.36 -0.11 -0.06
CA CYS A 99 5.34 -0.02 -1.15
C CYS A 99 5.35 -1.22 -2.12
N ASP A 100 4.31 -2.08 -2.03
CA ASP A 100 4.08 -3.22 -2.93
C ASP A 100 5.28 -4.18 -3.06
N LEU A 101 5.95 -4.50 -1.96
CA LEU A 101 7.07 -5.45 -1.90
C LEU A 101 6.78 -6.60 -0.95
N ALA A 102 7.32 -7.77 -1.26
CA ALA A 102 7.26 -8.94 -0.39
C ALA A 102 8.55 -9.77 -0.48
N LEU A 103 8.87 -10.43 0.64
CA LEU A 103 9.90 -11.45 0.74
C LEU A 103 9.25 -12.80 0.99
N LEU A 104 9.69 -13.79 0.23
CA LEU A 104 9.31 -15.18 0.44
C LEU A 104 10.49 -16.00 0.95
N GLU A 105 10.17 -16.99 1.75
CA GLU A 105 11.08 -18.11 2.09
C GLU A 105 10.49 -19.41 1.57
N VAL A 106 11.34 -20.37 1.29
CA VAL A 106 10.96 -21.70 0.81
C VAL A 106 11.16 -22.69 1.96
N TYR A 107 10.18 -23.56 2.21
CA TYR A 107 10.27 -24.52 3.33
C TYR A 107 11.46 -25.47 3.21
N ASP A 108 11.83 -25.86 1.99
CA ASP A 108 13.00 -26.69 1.72
C ASP A 108 14.11 -25.81 1.11
N GLU A 109 15.10 -25.50 1.91
CA GLU A 109 16.24 -24.67 1.54
C GLU A 109 17.11 -25.23 0.40
N THR A 110 16.98 -26.52 0.06
CA THR A 110 17.66 -27.11 -1.08
C THR A 110 17.18 -26.48 -2.42
N PHE A 111 16.03 -25.81 -2.42
CA PHE A 111 15.60 -24.96 -3.51
C PHE A 111 16.70 -24.00 -3.98
N PHE A 112 17.48 -23.43 -3.05
CA PHE A 112 18.50 -22.44 -3.39
C PHE A 112 19.79 -23.03 -3.98
N GLU A 113 19.92 -24.37 -4.02
CA GLU A 113 21.06 -25.00 -4.67
C GLU A 113 21.07 -24.69 -6.17
N GLY A 114 22.23 -24.23 -6.66
CA GLY A 114 22.41 -23.80 -8.06
C GLY A 114 21.83 -22.42 -8.40
N THR A 115 21.13 -21.75 -7.49
CA THR A 115 20.70 -20.36 -7.69
C THR A 115 21.85 -19.38 -7.43
N LYS A 116 21.75 -18.18 -8.01
CA LYS A 116 22.71 -17.08 -7.80
C LYS A 116 21.92 -15.85 -7.35
N PRO A 117 22.10 -15.36 -6.11
CA PRO A 117 21.47 -14.13 -5.66
C PRO A 117 21.82 -12.95 -6.57
N LEU A 118 20.84 -12.13 -6.90
CA LEU A 118 21.05 -10.89 -7.65
C LEU A 118 21.44 -9.75 -6.70
N ASP A 119 22.39 -8.93 -7.15
CA ASP A 119 22.83 -7.73 -6.46
C ASP A 119 22.03 -6.50 -6.92
N PHE A 120 21.84 -5.55 -6.01
CA PHE A 120 21.15 -4.30 -6.30
C PHE A 120 22.10 -3.21 -6.81
N GLY A 121 21.68 -2.53 -7.89
CA GLY A 121 22.33 -1.34 -8.44
C GLY A 121 21.88 -0.04 -7.78
N GLY A 122 22.18 1.09 -8.43
CA GLY A 122 21.65 2.42 -8.10
C GLY A 122 20.39 2.77 -8.88
N ILE A 123 19.98 4.04 -8.82
CA ILE A 123 18.96 4.59 -9.70
C ILE A 123 19.57 4.72 -11.10
N PRO A 124 18.93 4.18 -12.15
CA PRO A 124 19.41 4.33 -13.52
C PRO A 124 19.17 5.75 -14.04
N GLU A 125 20.04 6.23 -14.91
CA GLU A 125 19.88 7.53 -15.56
C GLU A 125 18.71 7.53 -16.56
N LEU A 126 18.13 8.70 -16.81
CA LEU A 126 17.13 8.88 -17.87
C LEU A 126 17.73 8.44 -19.24
N GLU A 127 16.86 7.94 -20.12
CA GLU A 127 17.22 7.40 -21.45
C GLU A 127 18.11 6.15 -21.42
N SER A 128 18.58 5.72 -20.25
CA SER A 128 19.42 4.52 -20.16
C SER A 128 18.59 3.25 -20.39
N THR A 129 19.23 2.23 -20.97
CA THR A 129 18.58 0.96 -21.31
C THR A 129 18.42 0.09 -20.04
N VAL A 130 17.22 -0.49 -19.88
CA VAL A 130 16.90 -1.48 -18.84
C VAL A 130 16.25 -2.71 -19.45
N ILE A 131 16.36 -3.85 -18.74
CA ILE A 131 15.81 -5.14 -19.17
C ILE A 131 14.94 -5.70 -18.03
N ALA A 132 13.66 -5.93 -18.30
CA ALA A 132 12.74 -6.54 -17.37
C ALA A 132 12.59 -8.04 -17.65
N TYR A 133 12.55 -8.84 -16.59
CA TYR A 133 12.41 -10.29 -16.63
C TYR A 133 11.14 -10.71 -15.90
N GLY A 134 10.41 -11.72 -16.44
CA GLY A 134 9.20 -12.20 -15.77
C GLY A 134 8.54 -13.36 -16.50
N TYR A 135 7.36 -13.78 -16.03
CA TYR A 135 6.59 -14.92 -16.55
C TYR A 135 5.19 -14.46 -16.97
N PRO A 136 5.03 -13.79 -18.12
CA PRO A 136 3.74 -13.25 -18.54
C PRO A 136 2.69 -14.37 -18.70
N ILE A 137 1.43 -14.00 -18.49
CA ILE A 137 0.30 -14.93 -18.63
C ILE A 137 0.30 -15.59 -20.02
N GLY A 138 0.16 -16.92 -20.04
CA GLY A 138 0.13 -17.72 -21.25
C GLY A 138 1.42 -18.44 -21.59
N GLY A 139 2.49 -18.29 -20.77
CA GLY A 139 3.76 -19.01 -20.92
C GLY A 139 4.35 -19.48 -19.61
N ASP A 140 5.05 -20.61 -19.64
CA ASP A 140 5.80 -21.15 -18.50
C ASP A 140 7.30 -20.79 -18.55
N ARG A 141 7.70 -20.07 -19.59
CA ARG A 141 9.09 -19.70 -19.83
C ARG A 141 9.35 -18.24 -19.52
N LEU A 142 10.56 -17.96 -19.10
CA LEU A 142 11.05 -16.62 -18.84
C LEU A 142 10.90 -15.73 -20.08
N SER A 143 10.26 -14.59 -19.91
CA SER A 143 10.17 -13.52 -20.90
C SER A 143 11.14 -12.41 -20.54
N VAL A 144 11.72 -11.81 -21.57
CA VAL A 144 12.69 -10.72 -21.46
C VAL A 144 12.22 -9.56 -22.30
N THR A 145 11.96 -8.41 -21.68
CA THR A 145 11.57 -7.19 -22.39
C THR A 145 12.62 -6.11 -22.14
N ARG A 146 12.94 -5.35 -23.20
CA ARG A 146 13.92 -4.26 -23.13
C ARG A 146 13.22 -2.93 -23.37
N GLY A 147 13.64 -1.92 -22.63
CA GLY A 147 13.19 -0.55 -22.79
C GLY A 147 14.21 0.45 -22.24
N ILE A 148 13.78 1.69 -22.14
CA ILE A 148 14.55 2.78 -21.54
C ILE A 148 13.85 3.39 -20.33
N VAL A 149 14.62 4.05 -19.48
CA VAL A 149 14.12 4.88 -18.39
C VAL A 149 13.52 6.15 -18.98
N SER A 150 12.21 6.33 -18.80
CA SER A 150 11.47 7.45 -19.38
C SER A 150 11.27 8.61 -18.40
N ARG A 151 11.09 8.30 -17.10
CA ARG A 151 10.82 9.31 -16.06
C ARG A 151 11.10 8.74 -14.68
N ILE A 152 11.59 9.58 -13.79
CA ILE A 152 11.73 9.31 -12.36
C ILE A 152 10.81 10.29 -11.64
N ASP A 153 9.88 9.80 -10.83
CA ASP A 153 8.85 10.64 -10.23
C ASP A 153 8.28 10.00 -8.96
N PHE A 154 7.58 10.80 -8.14
CA PHE A 154 6.84 10.35 -6.98
C PHE A 154 5.38 10.13 -7.38
N GLN A 155 4.89 8.88 -7.28
CA GLN A 155 3.59 8.50 -7.83
C GLN A 155 2.80 7.63 -6.86
N PRO A 156 1.45 7.68 -6.90
CA PRO A 156 0.62 6.74 -6.17
C PRO A 156 0.87 5.29 -6.60
N TYR A 157 1.02 4.41 -5.61
CA TYR A 157 1.12 2.98 -5.85
C TYR A 157 -0.26 2.35 -6.00
N SER A 158 -0.46 1.66 -7.12
CA SER A 158 -1.78 1.10 -7.48
C SER A 158 -2.24 0.00 -6.53
N HIS A 159 -1.33 -0.64 -5.79
CA HIS A 159 -1.67 -1.70 -4.87
C HIS A 159 -2.38 -1.17 -3.63
N SER A 160 -1.80 -0.21 -2.92
CA SER A 160 -2.40 0.38 -1.72
C SER A 160 -3.50 1.41 -2.04
N GLU A 161 -3.40 2.07 -3.20
CA GLU A 161 -4.27 3.17 -3.68
C GLU A 161 -4.22 4.45 -2.82
N VAL A 162 -3.38 4.49 -1.79
CA VAL A 162 -3.25 5.64 -0.88
C VAL A 162 -1.81 6.10 -0.69
N ASP A 163 -0.85 5.17 -0.76
CA ASP A 163 0.55 5.49 -0.57
C ASP A 163 1.18 5.95 -1.89
N SER A 164 2.11 6.89 -1.79
CA SER A 164 2.87 7.40 -2.93
C SER A 164 4.35 7.32 -2.62
N HIS A 165 5.13 6.74 -3.53
CA HIS A 165 6.56 6.57 -3.36
C HIS A 165 7.29 6.85 -4.67
N LEU A 166 8.63 6.91 -4.59
CA LEU A 166 9.45 7.03 -5.77
C LEU A 166 9.19 5.88 -6.75
N THR A 167 8.96 6.22 -8.01
CA THR A 167 8.78 5.26 -9.11
C THR A 167 9.67 5.61 -10.28
N ILE A 168 9.99 4.63 -11.09
CA ILE A 168 10.65 4.84 -12.37
C ILE A 168 9.74 4.31 -13.47
N GLN A 169 9.36 5.20 -14.40
CA GLN A 169 8.64 4.83 -15.61
C GLN A 169 9.62 4.31 -16.66
N ILE A 170 9.26 3.19 -17.27
CA ILE A 170 10.01 2.57 -18.37
C ILE A 170 9.07 2.28 -19.55
N ASP A 171 9.60 2.25 -20.75
CA ASP A 171 8.83 1.89 -21.95
C ASP A 171 8.92 0.38 -22.28
N ALA A 172 9.62 -0.40 -21.45
CA ALA A 172 9.55 -1.86 -21.49
C ALA A 172 8.14 -2.35 -21.18
N ALA A 173 7.64 -3.31 -21.95
CA ALA A 173 6.31 -3.87 -21.74
C ALA A 173 6.24 -4.63 -20.40
N ILE A 174 5.51 -4.10 -19.44
CA ILE A 174 5.16 -4.76 -18.18
C ILE A 174 3.73 -5.27 -18.29
N ASN A 175 3.60 -6.59 -18.33
CA ASN A 175 2.32 -7.29 -18.45
C ASN A 175 2.06 -8.13 -17.18
N PRO A 176 0.80 -8.52 -16.91
CA PRO A 176 0.50 -9.46 -15.83
C PRO A 176 1.38 -10.71 -15.92
N GLY A 177 2.06 -11.04 -14.81
CA GLY A 177 3.07 -12.09 -14.70
C GLY A 177 4.53 -11.59 -14.74
N ASN A 178 4.79 -10.37 -15.19
CA ASN A 178 6.11 -9.73 -15.03
C ASN A 178 6.26 -9.08 -13.64
N SER A 179 5.15 -8.81 -12.97
CA SER A 179 5.12 -8.25 -11.60
C SER A 179 5.97 -9.07 -10.64
N GLY A 180 6.79 -8.40 -9.85
CA GLY A 180 7.75 -9.00 -8.92
C GLY A 180 9.08 -9.41 -9.55
N GLY A 181 9.18 -9.37 -10.89
CA GLY A 181 10.42 -9.64 -11.60
C GLY A 181 11.41 -8.49 -11.52
N PRO A 182 12.73 -8.78 -11.62
CA PRO A 182 13.75 -7.75 -11.58
C PRO A 182 13.79 -6.95 -12.89
N VAL A 183 14.01 -5.66 -12.75
CA VAL A 183 14.47 -4.80 -13.84
C VAL A 183 15.97 -4.59 -13.69
N MET A 184 16.74 -4.95 -14.70
CA MET A 184 18.19 -5.05 -14.66
C MET A 184 18.87 -4.00 -15.52
N GLN A 185 20.01 -3.49 -15.05
CA GLN A 185 20.96 -2.71 -15.80
C GLN A 185 22.37 -3.13 -15.39
N ASP A 186 23.27 -3.35 -16.33
CA ASP A 186 24.68 -3.74 -16.11
C ASP A 186 24.86 -4.93 -15.15
N GLY A 187 23.96 -5.92 -15.24
CA GLY A 187 23.98 -7.12 -14.43
C GLY A 187 23.51 -6.96 -13.00
N LYS A 188 22.94 -5.81 -12.62
CA LYS A 188 22.40 -5.51 -11.31
C LYS A 188 20.91 -5.17 -11.38
N VAL A 189 20.18 -5.44 -10.31
CA VAL A 189 18.77 -5.06 -10.17
C VAL A 189 18.70 -3.56 -9.87
N VAL A 190 18.02 -2.80 -10.74
CA VAL A 190 17.78 -1.36 -10.58
C VAL A 190 16.33 -1.07 -10.11
N GLY A 191 15.46 -2.08 -10.18
CA GLY A 191 14.09 -2.00 -9.67
C GLY A 191 13.34 -3.32 -9.76
N VAL A 192 12.12 -3.35 -9.23
CA VAL A 192 11.17 -4.45 -9.29
C VAL A 192 9.99 -4.02 -10.15
N ALA A 193 9.68 -4.75 -11.21
CA ALA A 193 8.54 -4.47 -12.08
C ALA A 193 7.24 -4.63 -11.29
N PHE A 194 6.30 -3.66 -11.34
CA PHE A 194 5.11 -3.76 -10.49
C PHE A 194 3.79 -3.36 -11.15
N GLN A 195 3.73 -2.30 -11.94
CA GLN A 195 2.48 -1.87 -12.55
C GLN A 195 2.66 -1.40 -13.98
N GLY A 196 1.58 -1.48 -14.77
CA GLY A 196 1.49 -0.92 -16.10
C GLY A 196 0.07 -0.46 -16.37
N TYR A 197 -0.10 0.47 -17.29
CA TYR A 197 -1.43 0.84 -17.75
C TYR A 197 -1.94 -0.20 -18.76
N SER A 198 -3.27 -0.42 -18.73
CA SER A 198 -3.89 -1.23 -19.80
C SER A 198 -3.67 -0.55 -21.15
N GLY A 199 -3.46 -1.34 -22.19
CA GLY A 199 -3.25 -0.81 -23.55
C GLY A 199 -4.40 0.06 -24.08
N ALA A 200 -5.56 0.05 -23.41
CA ALA A 200 -6.66 0.94 -23.68
C ALA A 200 -6.46 2.37 -23.12
N VAL A 201 -5.59 2.52 -22.11
CA VAL A 201 -5.29 3.81 -21.45
C VAL A 201 -3.98 4.39 -21.97
N ALA A 202 -2.91 3.59 -21.99
CA ALA A 202 -1.60 3.98 -22.51
C ALA A 202 -0.84 2.75 -22.99
N GLN A 203 -0.08 2.92 -24.08
CA GLN A 203 0.78 1.87 -24.60
C GLN A 203 2.23 2.10 -24.17
N ASN A 204 2.96 1.04 -23.90
CA ASN A 204 4.38 1.08 -23.54
C ASN A 204 4.66 1.97 -22.32
N VAL A 205 3.80 1.88 -21.30
CA VAL A 205 3.99 2.54 -19.99
C VAL A 205 4.00 1.46 -18.92
N GLY A 206 5.20 1.17 -18.44
CA GLY A 206 5.46 0.30 -17.31
C GLY A 206 6.14 1.07 -16.19
N TYR A 207 6.04 0.58 -14.97
CA TYR A 207 6.69 1.16 -13.81
C TYR A 207 7.48 0.09 -13.07
N MET A 208 8.57 0.53 -12.45
CA MET A 208 9.33 -0.29 -11.51
C MET A 208 9.48 0.44 -10.17
N ILE A 209 9.48 -0.33 -9.11
CA ILE A 209 9.84 0.11 -7.76
C ILE A 209 11.36 0.22 -7.71
N PRO A 210 11.94 1.42 -7.54
CA PRO A 210 13.39 1.60 -7.63
C PRO A 210 14.12 1.09 -6.37
N THR A 211 15.42 0.89 -6.53
CA THR A 211 16.27 0.32 -5.48
C THR A 211 16.30 1.10 -4.15
N PRO A 212 16.12 2.43 -4.05
CA PRO A 212 15.98 3.09 -2.76
C PRO A 212 14.81 2.55 -1.94
N VAL A 213 13.63 2.37 -2.57
CA VAL A 213 12.44 1.80 -1.91
C VAL A 213 12.70 0.35 -1.51
N VAL A 214 13.30 -0.46 -2.41
CA VAL A 214 13.66 -1.85 -2.11
C VAL A 214 14.63 -1.95 -0.94
N ARG A 215 15.67 -1.10 -0.92
CA ARG A 215 16.68 -1.10 0.16
C ARG A 215 16.09 -0.66 1.50
N ARG A 216 15.19 0.33 1.46
CA ARG A 216 14.48 0.77 2.66
C ARG A 216 13.64 -0.37 3.24
N PHE A 217 12.84 -1.06 2.41
CA PHE A 217 12.08 -2.24 2.84
C PHE A 217 12.97 -3.34 3.43
N LEU A 218 14.07 -3.69 2.74
CA LEU A 218 15.01 -4.70 3.21
C LEU A 218 15.65 -4.33 4.55
N LYS A 219 15.91 -3.03 4.76
CA LYS A 219 16.49 -2.52 6.01
C LYS A 219 15.47 -2.52 7.14
N ASP A 220 14.22 -2.16 6.85
CA ASP A 220 13.13 -2.13 7.82
C ASP A 220 12.89 -3.52 8.44
N VAL A 221 12.89 -4.56 7.62
CA VAL A 221 12.61 -5.93 8.08
C VAL A 221 13.82 -6.66 8.69
N GLU A 222 14.96 -6.01 8.87
CA GLU A 222 16.16 -6.66 9.47
C GLU A 222 15.96 -7.08 10.94
N ASP A 223 15.10 -6.38 11.67
CA ASP A 223 14.74 -6.73 13.06
C ASP A 223 13.63 -7.78 13.18
N GLY A 224 13.08 -8.22 12.04
CA GLY A 224 12.02 -9.23 11.95
C GLY A 224 10.59 -8.66 11.89
N ALA A 225 10.42 -7.34 11.93
CA ALA A 225 9.13 -6.67 11.77
C ALA A 225 9.16 -5.71 10.57
N TYR A 226 7.99 -5.35 10.05
CA TYR A 226 7.82 -4.28 9.09
C TYR A 226 7.09 -3.12 9.77
N ASP A 227 7.79 -1.99 10.01
CA ASP A 227 7.25 -0.85 10.74
C ASP A 227 6.51 0.16 9.85
N ARG A 228 6.50 -0.05 8.54
CA ARG A 228 5.89 0.81 7.51
C ARG A 228 6.64 2.15 7.32
N TYR A 229 6.15 2.96 6.40
CA TYR A 229 6.69 4.30 6.18
C TYR A 229 6.21 5.27 7.26
N MET A 230 7.12 6.14 7.68
CA MET A 230 6.81 7.23 8.60
C MET A 230 6.33 8.44 7.84
N ASP A 231 5.48 9.25 8.44
CA ASP A 231 4.80 10.36 7.81
C ASP A 231 4.93 11.66 8.62
N LEU A 232 4.84 12.80 7.94
CA LEU A 232 4.74 14.13 8.56
C LEU A 232 3.50 14.23 9.47
N ALA A 233 2.45 13.49 9.18
CA ALA A 233 1.17 13.53 9.88
C ALA A 233 0.52 14.92 9.88
N ALA A 234 0.64 15.62 8.76
CA ALA A 234 0.00 16.91 8.50
C ALA A 234 -0.28 17.07 7.00
N THR A 235 -1.33 17.81 6.66
CA THR A 235 -1.50 18.29 5.29
C THR A 235 -0.67 19.52 5.05
N TYR A 236 -0.20 19.72 3.83
CA TYR A 236 0.48 20.95 3.42
C TYR A 236 0.08 21.34 1.99
N PHE A 237 0.21 22.62 1.68
CA PHE A 237 -0.20 23.18 0.40
C PHE A 237 0.94 23.99 -0.22
N PRO A 238 1.15 23.88 -1.55
CA PRO A 238 2.06 24.72 -2.30
C PRO A 238 1.76 26.23 -2.13
N LEU A 239 2.78 27.05 -1.98
CA LEU A 239 2.70 28.51 -1.86
C LEU A 239 3.05 29.20 -3.17
N LEU A 240 2.32 28.83 -4.25
CA LEU A 240 2.56 29.38 -5.59
C LEU A 240 1.90 30.75 -5.82
N ASN A 241 0.97 31.16 -4.96
CA ASN A 241 0.29 32.46 -5.07
C ASN A 241 1.14 33.58 -4.47
N PRO A 242 1.60 34.59 -5.26
CA PRO A 242 2.43 35.68 -4.76
C PRO A 242 1.77 36.49 -3.63
N ALA A 243 0.48 36.79 -3.74
CA ALA A 243 -0.24 37.55 -2.72
C ALA A 243 -0.33 36.80 -1.38
N GLN A 244 -0.45 35.46 -1.43
CA GLN A 244 -0.46 34.63 -0.22
C GLN A 244 0.93 34.62 0.44
N ARG A 245 2.00 34.54 -0.33
CA ARG A 245 3.36 34.65 0.18
C ARG A 245 3.63 36.00 0.83
N GLU A 246 3.25 37.09 0.16
CA GLU A 246 3.36 38.44 0.71
C GLU A 246 2.61 38.58 2.04
N ALA A 247 1.37 38.08 2.10
CA ALA A 247 0.56 38.09 3.32
C ALA A 247 1.17 37.28 4.47
N LEU A 248 1.95 36.23 4.17
CA LEU A 248 2.68 35.42 5.14
C LEU A 248 4.05 35.99 5.48
N GLY A 249 4.47 37.08 4.86
CA GLY A 249 5.78 37.73 5.10
C GLY A 249 6.97 36.96 4.54
N LEU A 250 6.77 36.19 3.48
CA LEU A 250 7.83 35.46 2.78
C LEU A 250 8.59 36.39 1.83
N GLU A 251 9.86 36.57 2.05
CA GLU A 251 10.75 37.44 1.23
C GLU A 251 11.21 36.70 -0.05
N ASP A 252 11.39 35.39 0.02
CA ASP A 252 11.86 34.55 -1.10
C ASP A 252 10.66 34.05 -1.93
N GLU A 253 10.70 34.31 -3.23
CA GLU A 253 9.62 33.98 -4.16
C GLU A 253 9.42 32.48 -4.39
N ASP A 254 10.40 31.64 -4.07
CA ASP A 254 10.35 30.20 -4.29
C ASP A 254 10.73 29.44 -2.99
N THR A 255 10.01 29.70 -1.90
CA THR A 255 10.26 29.01 -0.62
C THR A 255 8.99 28.72 0.14
N GLY A 256 8.91 27.49 0.66
CA GLY A 256 8.01 27.06 1.69
C GLY A 256 6.66 26.51 1.22
N VAL A 257 6.09 25.67 2.06
CA VAL A 257 4.74 25.13 1.96
C VAL A 257 3.94 25.47 3.20
N LEU A 258 2.66 25.77 3.01
CA LEU A 258 1.74 26.11 4.10
C LEU A 258 1.22 24.84 4.77
N VAL A 259 1.40 24.71 6.07
CA VAL A 259 0.81 23.65 6.88
C VAL A 259 -0.68 23.88 7.02
N GLY A 260 -1.47 22.88 6.65
CA GLY A 260 -2.92 22.84 6.80
C GLY A 260 -3.36 22.20 8.12
N SER A 261 -3.90 21.00 8.06
CA SER A 261 -4.37 20.25 9.22
C SER A 261 -3.24 19.43 9.84
N ILE A 262 -3.18 19.39 11.18
CA ILE A 262 -2.32 18.49 11.95
C ILE A 262 -3.18 17.31 12.43
N PHE A 263 -2.62 16.10 12.38
CA PHE A 263 -3.34 14.90 12.80
C PHE A 263 -2.96 14.50 14.22
N ASP A 264 -4.00 14.34 15.06
CA ASP A 264 -3.82 14.01 16.48
C ASP A 264 -3.06 12.69 16.66
N GLY A 265 -2.06 12.71 17.53
CA GLY A 265 -1.21 11.56 17.82
C GLY A 265 -0.21 11.20 16.72
N GLY A 266 -0.12 11.99 15.63
CA GLY A 266 0.91 11.86 14.60
C GLY A 266 2.21 12.58 14.94
N SER A 267 3.22 12.45 14.08
CA SER A 267 4.57 13.01 14.30
C SER A 267 4.58 14.53 14.46
N SER A 268 3.63 15.26 13.86
CA SER A 268 3.51 16.71 13.92
C SER A 268 2.67 17.23 15.10
N ASP A 269 1.99 16.33 15.83
CA ASP A 269 1.11 16.73 16.94
C ASP A 269 1.90 17.44 18.06
N GLY A 270 1.42 18.63 18.45
CA GLY A 270 2.09 19.48 19.44
C GLY A 270 3.41 20.11 18.97
N LYS A 271 3.84 19.88 17.72
CA LYS A 271 5.08 20.43 17.12
C LYS A 271 4.79 21.49 16.06
N LEU A 272 3.88 21.17 15.13
CA LEU A 272 3.40 22.11 14.11
C LEU A 272 2.03 22.64 14.47
N GLN A 273 1.65 23.74 13.80
CA GLN A 273 0.33 24.35 13.88
C GLN A 273 -0.17 24.64 12.47
N SER A 274 -1.50 24.63 12.29
CA SER A 274 -2.11 25.13 11.05
C SER A 274 -1.71 26.59 10.83
N GLY A 275 -1.24 26.91 9.63
CA GLY A 275 -0.73 28.24 9.29
C GLY A 275 0.80 28.37 9.37
N ASP A 276 1.52 27.42 9.96
CA ASP A 276 2.99 27.39 9.84
C ASP A 276 3.40 27.26 8.36
N VAL A 277 4.56 27.81 8.02
CA VAL A 277 5.20 27.56 6.72
C VAL A 277 6.46 26.75 6.94
N ILE A 278 6.55 25.56 6.34
CA ILE A 278 7.77 24.75 6.36
C ILE A 278 8.74 25.33 5.33
N LEU A 279 9.87 25.85 5.78
CA LEU A 279 10.91 26.48 4.95
C LEU A 279 12.02 25.51 4.56
N ALA A 280 12.37 24.59 5.46
CA ALA A 280 13.38 23.56 5.22
C ALA A 280 13.09 22.30 6.04
N VAL A 281 13.55 21.16 5.53
CA VAL A 281 13.49 19.83 6.16
C VAL A 281 14.88 19.23 6.15
N ASP A 282 15.42 18.86 7.34
CA ASP A 282 16.80 18.38 7.53
C ASP A 282 17.85 19.27 6.83
N GLY A 283 17.69 20.61 6.95
CA GLY A 283 18.56 21.62 6.34
C GLY A 283 18.41 21.80 4.83
N ARG A 284 17.48 21.09 4.17
CA ARG A 284 17.17 21.22 2.74
C ARG A 284 16.04 22.22 2.54
N LYS A 285 16.25 23.24 1.72
CA LYS A 285 15.22 24.21 1.35
C LYS A 285 14.01 23.50 0.76
N VAL A 286 12.81 23.82 1.26
CA VAL A 286 11.54 23.43 0.64
C VAL A 286 11.11 24.55 -0.31
N PHE A 287 10.91 24.21 -1.57
CA PHE A 287 10.44 25.13 -2.58
C PHE A 287 8.93 25.38 -2.47
N ALA A 288 8.46 26.44 -3.11
CA ALA A 288 7.04 26.83 -3.06
C ALA A 288 6.09 25.79 -3.67
N ASP A 289 6.59 24.87 -4.49
CA ASP A 289 5.84 23.75 -5.07
C ASP A 289 5.84 22.47 -4.19
N GLY A 290 6.46 22.52 -3.01
CA GLY A 290 6.58 21.39 -2.08
C GLY A 290 7.73 20.44 -2.36
N LYS A 291 8.62 20.80 -3.27
CA LYS A 291 9.79 19.99 -3.62
C LYS A 291 11.04 20.43 -2.88
N ILE A 292 12.01 19.55 -2.85
CA ILE A 292 13.36 19.77 -2.33
C ILE A 292 14.39 19.37 -3.38
N GLU A 293 15.62 19.78 -3.21
CA GLU A 293 16.74 19.24 -3.98
C GLU A 293 17.40 18.09 -3.19
N LEU A 294 17.44 16.91 -3.78
CA LEU A 294 17.95 15.68 -3.16
C LEU A 294 18.73 14.90 -4.21
N ASP A 295 20.01 14.61 -3.94
CA ASP A 295 20.91 13.86 -4.81
C ASP A 295 21.02 14.45 -6.24
N GLY A 296 20.83 15.78 -6.40
CA GLY A 296 20.88 16.50 -7.66
C GLY A 296 19.56 16.54 -8.45
N GLU A 297 18.50 15.97 -7.88
CA GLU A 297 17.15 15.92 -8.46
C GLU A 297 16.16 16.74 -7.61
N ARG A 298 15.15 17.31 -8.27
CA ARG A 298 14.05 18.02 -7.60
C ARG A 298 12.89 17.05 -7.35
N VAL A 299 12.75 16.60 -6.10
CA VAL A 299 11.78 15.57 -5.67
C VAL A 299 10.83 16.12 -4.61
N GLU A 300 9.71 15.43 -4.36
CA GLU A 300 8.78 15.78 -3.29
C GLU A 300 9.48 15.77 -1.92
N MET A 301 9.15 16.71 -1.03
CA MET A 301 9.77 16.75 0.31
C MET A 301 9.43 15.52 1.16
N ALA A 302 8.35 14.81 0.82
CA ALA A 302 7.99 13.55 1.43
C ALA A 302 9.11 12.50 1.35
N GLU A 303 9.96 12.55 0.31
CA GLU A 303 11.08 11.63 0.13
C GLU A 303 12.08 11.66 1.32
N ILE A 304 12.18 12.78 2.08
CA ILE A 304 13.01 12.80 3.29
C ILE A 304 12.42 11.89 4.36
N PHE A 305 11.11 11.94 4.56
CA PHE A 305 10.41 11.08 5.52
C PHE A 305 10.47 9.62 5.07
N GLU A 306 10.33 9.36 3.77
CA GLU A 306 10.42 8.04 3.15
C GLU A 306 11.76 7.32 3.42
N ARG A 307 12.84 8.09 3.60
CA ARG A 307 14.18 7.54 3.90
C ARG A 307 14.43 7.31 5.38
N LYS A 308 13.50 7.72 6.26
CA LYS A 308 13.60 7.57 7.71
C LYS A 308 12.92 6.28 8.19
N PHE A 309 13.29 5.89 9.40
CA PHE A 309 12.75 4.74 10.09
C PHE A 309 12.08 5.17 11.39
N LYS A 310 11.34 4.27 11.99
CA LYS A 310 10.73 4.48 13.29
C LYS A 310 11.81 4.81 14.35
N GLY A 311 11.56 5.88 15.10
CA GLY A 311 12.49 6.42 16.08
C GLY A 311 13.50 7.44 15.54
N ASP A 312 13.57 7.61 14.21
CA ASP A 312 14.36 8.69 13.62
C ASP A 312 13.74 10.06 13.89
N THR A 313 14.55 11.10 13.74
CA THR A 313 14.11 12.50 13.90
C THR A 313 14.24 13.27 12.59
N VAL A 314 13.40 14.31 12.45
CA VAL A 314 13.44 15.26 11.34
C VAL A 314 13.45 16.67 11.92
N GLU A 315 14.43 17.49 11.53
CA GLU A 315 14.48 18.92 11.86
C GLU A 315 13.70 19.71 10.81
N LEU A 316 12.78 20.56 11.26
CA LEU A 316 12.04 21.50 10.42
C LEU A 316 12.45 22.93 10.76
N GLU A 317 12.74 23.73 9.73
CA GLU A 317 12.76 25.19 9.84
C GLU A 317 11.40 25.71 9.40
N ILE A 318 10.74 26.47 10.25
CA ILE A 318 9.38 26.96 10.01
C ILE A 318 9.31 28.49 10.13
N LEU A 319 8.29 29.06 9.50
CA LEU A 319 7.83 30.41 9.77
C LEU A 319 6.49 30.33 10.49
N ARG A 320 6.43 30.86 11.72
CA ARG A 320 5.21 30.91 12.54
C ARG A 320 4.97 32.35 12.99
N ASP A 321 3.80 32.89 12.70
CA ASP A 321 3.44 34.29 13.04
C ASP A 321 4.48 35.31 12.59
N GLY A 322 5.09 35.11 11.40
CA GLY A 322 6.12 35.98 10.83
C GLY A 322 7.54 35.82 11.46
N ALA A 323 7.71 34.91 12.41
CA ALA A 323 9.00 34.61 13.03
C ALA A 323 9.54 33.24 12.59
N LYS A 324 10.85 33.20 12.25
CA LYS A 324 11.52 31.92 11.96
C LYS A 324 11.76 31.16 13.26
N ASP A 325 11.47 29.88 13.23
CA ASP A 325 11.64 28.93 14.34
C ASP A 325 12.13 27.57 13.82
N LYS A 326 12.58 26.71 14.74
CA LYS A 326 12.97 25.35 14.47
C LYS A 326 12.24 24.39 15.39
N THR A 327 11.80 23.29 14.83
CA THR A 327 11.20 22.20 15.60
C THR A 327 11.74 20.85 15.14
N THR A 328 11.75 19.87 16.04
CA THR A 328 12.17 18.50 15.74
C THR A 328 10.99 17.57 15.93
N LEU A 329 10.69 16.80 14.90
CA LEU A 329 9.70 15.74 14.93
C LEU A 329 10.41 14.43 15.28
N GLU A 330 9.77 13.59 16.09
CA GLU A 330 10.12 12.19 16.29
C GLU A 330 9.16 11.33 15.47
N LEU A 331 9.71 10.49 14.62
CA LEU A 331 8.94 9.62 13.73
C LEU A 331 8.69 8.29 14.43
N ASP A 332 7.67 8.20 15.26
CA ASP A 332 7.39 7.03 16.08
C ASP A 332 6.17 6.21 15.60
N ARG A 333 5.37 6.77 14.71
CA ARG A 333 4.13 6.17 14.22
C ARG A 333 3.96 6.31 12.72
N PRO A 334 3.57 5.23 12.03
CA PRO A 334 3.13 5.32 10.65
C PRO A 334 1.77 6.05 10.55
N TRP A 335 1.31 6.30 9.33
CA TRP A 335 -0.02 6.86 9.07
C TRP A 335 -1.11 6.07 9.80
N PRO A 336 -1.91 6.70 10.70
CA PRO A 336 -2.80 5.96 11.59
C PRO A 336 -4.15 5.57 10.97
N PHE A 337 -4.47 6.07 9.77
CA PHE A 337 -5.81 5.92 9.20
C PHE A 337 -5.84 4.83 8.11
N GLU A 338 -6.36 3.66 8.49
CA GLU A 338 -6.47 2.51 7.59
C GLU A 338 -7.76 2.54 6.73
N MET A 339 -8.71 3.45 7.00
CA MET A 339 -10.01 3.47 6.34
C MET A 339 -9.90 3.64 4.82
N GLN A 340 -9.00 4.52 4.35
CA GLN A 340 -8.82 4.84 2.94
C GLN A 340 -7.99 3.80 2.18
N GLY A 341 -7.18 3.01 2.86
CA GLY A 341 -6.37 1.94 2.29
C GLY A 341 -7.16 0.66 2.05
N ARG A 342 -6.55 -0.26 1.29
CA ARG A 342 -7.09 -1.62 1.13
C ARG A 342 -6.63 -2.52 2.28
N ALA A 343 -7.52 -3.41 2.71
CA ALA A 343 -7.23 -4.41 3.74
C ALA A 343 -6.85 -5.73 3.06
N TYR A 344 -5.55 -6.04 3.05
CA TYR A 344 -5.03 -7.31 2.57
C TYR A 344 -4.79 -8.28 3.72
N ASP A 345 -4.79 -9.58 3.41
CA ASP A 345 -4.44 -10.69 4.31
C ASP A 345 -5.30 -10.76 5.58
N ARG A 346 -6.47 -10.13 5.53
CA ARG A 346 -7.45 -10.09 6.62
C ARG A 346 -8.83 -10.45 6.11
N ARG A 347 -9.61 -11.12 6.96
CA ARG A 347 -11.04 -11.30 6.68
C ARG A 347 -11.81 -10.03 7.04
N PRO A 348 -12.95 -9.74 6.36
CA PRO A 348 -13.79 -8.62 6.72
C PRO A 348 -14.23 -8.70 8.18
N ARG A 349 -14.13 -7.61 8.90
CA ARG A 349 -14.61 -7.49 10.29
C ARG A 349 -16.11 -7.23 10.27
N PHE A 350 -16.85 -7.90 11.16
CA PHE A 350 -18.29 -7.72 11.25
C PHE A 350 -18.86 -8.22 12.58
N VAL A 351 -20.07 -7.74 12.90
CA VAL A 351 -20.95 -8.25 13.95
C VAL A 351 -22.35 -8.43 13.36
N LEU A 352 -22.98 -9.58 13.61
CA LEU A 352 -24.32 -9.90 13.16
C LEU A 352 -25.22 -10.21 14.39
N VAL A 353 -26.25 -9.40 14.61
CA VAL A 353 -27.21 -9.60 15.71
C VAL A 353 -28.63 -9.39 15.19
N GLY A 354 -29.50 -10.36 15.42
CA GLY A 354 -30.90 -10.29 14.96
C GLY A 354 -31.06 -10.04 13.46
N GLY A 355 -30.08 -10.48 12.67
CA GLY A 355 -30.01 -10.23 11.22
C GLY A 355 -29.49 -8.86 10.81
N LEU A 356 -29.18 -7.99 11.75
CA LEU A 356 -28.51 -6.71 11.48
C LEU A 356 -27.01 -6.94 11.36
N LEU A 357 -26.44 -6.61 10.20
CA LEU A 357 -25.03 -6.73 9.91
C LEU A 357 -24.33 -5.39 10.12
N PHE A 358 -23.34 -5.36 11.00
CA PHE A 358 -22.54 -4.19 11.31
C PHE A 358 -21.11 -4.42 10.80
N GLN A 359 -20.56 -3.44 10.07
CA GLN A 359 -19.20 -3.48 9.54
C GLN A 359 -18.51 -2.12 9.67
N PRO A 360 -17.18 -2.07 9.80
CA PRO A 360 -16.44 -0.81 9.68
C PRO A 360 -16.54 -0.26 8.27
N LEU A 361 -16.69 1.05 8.15
CA LEU A 361 -16.53 1.76 6.90
C LEU A 361 -15.05 1.71 6.47
N ASN A 362 -14.79 1.18 5.30
CA ASN A 362 -13.47 1.21 4.66
C ASN A 362 -13.63 1.15 3.13
N ARG A 363 -12.52 1.28 2.41
CA ARG A 363 -12.48 1.25 0.94
C ARG A 363 -13.11 -0.02 0.37
N ASP A 364 -12.71 -1.18 0.87
CA ASP A 364 -13.17 -2.47 0.34
C ASP A 364 -14.68 -2.68 0.54
N PHE A 365 -15.21 -2.22 1.68
CA PHE A 365 -16.65 -2.17 1.91
C PHE A 365 -17.36 -1.27 0.91
N LEU A 366 -16.85 -0.05 0.66
CA LEU A 366 -17.44 0.88 -0.30
C LEU A 366 -17.39 0.32 -1.73
N ASP A 367 -16.29 -0.29 -2.13
CA ASP A 367 -16.16 -0.91 -3.45
C ASP A 367 -17.12 -2.08 -3.63
N ALA A 368 -17.32 -2.91 -2.61
CA ALA A 368 -18.33 -3.96 -2.62
C ALA A 368 -19.75 -3.40 -2.80
N GLN A 369 -20.06 -2.22 -2.23
CA GLN A 369 -21.33 -1.55 -2.45
C GLN A 369 -21.45 -0.96 -3.88
N ARG A 370 -20.38 -0.39 -4.42
CA ARG A 370 -20.35 0.20 -5.78
C ARG A 370 -20.50 -0.84 -6.89
N ASN A 371 -19.97 -2.04 -6.67
CA ASN A 371 -20.03 -3.14 -7.64
C ASN A 371 -21.43 -3.77 -7.74
N ASP A 372 -22.37 -3.40 -6.87
CA ASP A 372 -23.77 -3.78 -6.99
C ASP A 372 -24.53 -2.68 -7.75
N PRO A 373 -24.97 -2.94 -9.01
CA PRO A 373 -25.66 -1.93 -9.83
C PRO A 373 -26.99 -1.41 -9.23
N GLN A 374 -27.53 -2.13 -8.26
CA GLN A 374 -28.78 -1.78 -7.58
C GLN A 374 -28.56 -0.93 -6.32
N LYS A 375 -27.31 -0.79 -5.87
CA LYS A 375 -26.94 -0.01 -4.69
C LYS A 375 -26.35 1.34 -5.07
N LYS A 376 -26.91 2.40 -4.50
CA LYS A 376 -26.25 3.72 -4.49
C LYS A 376 -25.52 3.85 -3.16
N VAL A 377 -24.22 4.16 -3.22
CA VAL A 377 -23.48 4.51 -2.01
C VAL A 377 -24.13 5.75 -1.38
N ASP A 378 -24.46 5.66 -0.10
CA ASP A 378 -25.02 6.78 0.65
C ASP A 378 -24.03 7.96 0.65
N THR A 379 -24.53 9.16 0.41
CA THR A 379 -23.71 10.39 0.37
C THR A 379 -23.03 10.64 1.72
N ARG A 380 -23.65 10.25 2.83
CA ARG A 380 -23.11 10.35 4.17
C ARG A 380 -21.88 9.45 4.35
N LEU A 381 -21.94 8.19 3.89
CA LEU A 381 -20.81 7.28 3.93
C LEU A 381 -19.63 7.80 3.11
N ARG A 382 -19.94 8.41 1.94
CA ARG A 382 -18.90 9.08 1.13
C ARG A 382 -18.27 10.24 1.86
N TYR A 383 -19.08 11.11 2.49
CA TYR A 383 -18.57 12.23 3.28
C TYR A 383 -17.62 11.75 4.39
N PHE A 384 -18.06 10.76 5.19
CA PHE A 384 -17.21 10.19 6.23
C PHE A 384 -15.93 9.55 5.68
N PHE A 385 -15.99 8.91 4.53
CA PHE A 385 -14.81 8.31 3.91
C PHE A 385 -13.86 9.36 3.34
N ASP A 386 -14.36 10.31 2.55
CA ASP A 386 -13.53 11.28 1.82
C ASP A 386 -12.94 12.36 2.77
N TYR A 387 -13.67 12.73 3.82
CA TYR A 387 -13.31 13.82 4.74
C TYR A 387 -12.95 13.35 6.16
N TYR A 388 -12.80 12.06 6.37
CA TYR A 388 -12.51 11.46 7.68
C TYR A 388 -11.33 12.10 8.39
N VAL A 389 -10.25 12.35 7.64
CA VAL A 389 -9.00 12.91 8.16
C VAL A 389 -9.06 14.43 8.16
N THR A 390 -9.44 15.06 7.06
CA THR A 390 -9.40 16.52 6.89
C THR A 390 -10.39 17.28 7.78
N ASP A 391 -11.56 16.69 8.04
CA ASP A 391 -12.57 17.27 8.94
C ASP A 391 -12.47 16.72 10.37
N HIS A 392 -11.40 15.98 10.68
CA HIS A 392 -11.14 15.37 11.99
C HIS A 392 -12.29 14.48 12.52
N LEU A 393 -13.05 13.82 11.64
CA LEU A 393 -14.18 12.98 12.02
C LEU A 393 -13.78 11.80 12.90
N TYR A 394 -12.51 11.39 12.83
CA TYR A 394 -11.92 10.34 13.67
C TYR A 394 -11.92 10.67 15.16
N ARG A 395 -12.07 11.93 15.55
CA ARG A 395 -12.15 12.32 16.97
C ARG A 395 -13.43 11.81 17.64
N GLU A 396 -14.53 11.90 16.93
CA GLU A 396 -15.85 11.46 17.40
C GLU A 396 -16.11 9.99 17.03
N HIS A 397 -15.68 9.59 15.84
CA HIS A 397 -15.84 8.25 15.28
C HIS A 397 -14.48 7.64 14.92
N PRO A 398 -13.68 7.15 15.89
CA PRO A 398 -12.37 6.53 15.62
C PRO A 398 -12.47 5.35 14.66
N GLU A 399 -13.58 4.63 14.69
CA GLU A 399 -14.00 3.69 13.66
C GLU A 399 -15.46 3.97 13.32
N VAL A 400 -15.75 4.23 12.07
CA VAL A 400 -17.13 4.49 11.59
C VAL A 400 -17.83 3.15 11.38
N VAL A 401 -18.79 2.81 12.24
CA VAL A 401 -19.54 1.55 12.12
C VAL A 401 -20.84 1.77 11.36
N VAL A 402 -21.08 0.92 10.36
CA VAL A 402 -22.25 1.00 9.46
C VAL A 402 -23.15 -0.20 9.66
N LEU A 403 -24.48 0.02 9.70
CA LEU A 403 -25.48 -1.03 9.48
C LEU A 403 -25.46 -1.40 7.99
N SER A 404 -24.59 -2.33 7.61
CA SER A 404 -24.24 -2.59 6.23
C SER A 404 -25.28 -3.44 5.48
N ASP A 405 -25.98 -4.34 6.19
CA ASP A 405 -27.06 -5.14 5.62
C ASP A 405 -28.10 -5.58 6.68
N VAL A 406 -29.26 -6.03 6.20
CA VAL A 406 -30.34 -6.57 7.02
C VAL A 406 -30.77 -7.93 6.44
N LEU A 407 -30.43 -9.01 7.15
CA LEU A 407 -30.89 -10.36 6.83
C LEU A 407 -32.31 -10.51 7.33
N LYS A 408 -33.28 -10.52 6.43
CA LYS A 408 -34.70 -10.44 6.75
C LYS A 408 -35.21 -11.59 7.61
N ASP A 409 -35.78 -11.23 8.75
CA ASP A 409 -36.50 -12.12 9.66
C ASP A 409 -37.63 -11.34 10.36
N PRO A 410 -38.66 -12.00 10.89
CA PRO A 410 -39.71 -11.29 11.66
C PRO A 410 -39.19 -10.39 12.77
N VAL A 411 -38.02 -10.69 13.38
CA VAL A 411 -37.43 -9.90 14.44
C VAL A 411 -36.98 -8.51 14.02
N ASN A 412 -36.64 -8.32 12.76
CA ASN A 412 -36.12 -7.07 12.19
C ASN A 412 -37.05 -6.46 11.14
N THR A 413 -38.34 -6.68 11.26
CA THR A 413 -39.33 -6.10 10.33
C THR A 413 -39.24 -4.59 10.31
N TYR A 414 -39.30 -3.98 9.10
CA TYR A 414 -39.19 -2.53 8.84
C TYR A 414 -37.81 -1.89 9.11
N VAL A 415 -36.75 -2.68 9.31
CA VAL A 415 -35.38 -2.14 9.49
C VAL A 415 -34.66 -1.90 8.16
N GLU A 416 -35.06 -2.55 7.08
CA GLU A 416 -34.45 -2.43 5.74
C GLU A 416 -34.17 -0.98 5.28
N PRO A 417 -35.04 0.03 5.53
CA PRO A 417 -34.76 1.42 5.13
C PRO A 417 -33.55 2.06 5.80
N PHE A 418 -33.06 1.49 6.90
CA PHE A 418 -31.90 2.00 7.65
C PHE A 418 -30.55 1.40 7.19
N LYS A 419 -30.60 0.50 6.22
CA LYS A 419 -29.39 -0.06 5.63
C LYS A 419 -28.52 1.04 5.03
N GLY A 420 -27.24 1.03 5.36
CA GLY A 420 -26.26 2.05 4.99
C GLY A 420 -26.14 3.19 6.02
N SER A 421 -26.92 3.19 7.10
CA SER A 421 -26.79 4.21 8.14
C SER A 421 -25.60 3.95 9.07
N ILE A 422 -24.99 5.04 9.55
CA ILE A 422 -23.92 5.00 10.54
C ILE A 422 -24.54 4.79 11.93
N VAL A 423 -23.95 3.91 12.71
CA VAL A 423 -24.37 3.62 14.08
C VAL A 423 -23.79 4.69 15.02
N ASP A 424 -24.65 5.34 15.78
CA ASP A 424 -24.26 6.34 16.78
C ASP A 424 -24.20 5.73 18.19
N LYS A 425 -25.31 5.11 18.63
CA LYS A 425 -25.40 4.48 19.96
C LYS A 425 -26.12 3.15 19.90
N ILE A 426 -25.78 2.27 20.84
CA ILE A 426 -26.54 1.05 21.12
C ILE A 426 -26.76 0.99 22.64
N ASN A 427 -28.02 0.87 23.06
CA ASN A 427 -28.43 0.86 24.49
C ASN A 427 -27.91 2.09 25.28
N GLY A 428 -27.83 3.26 24.64
CA GLY A 428 -27.30 4.49 25.20
C GLY A 428 -25.77 4.57 25.30
N GLN A 429 -25.04 3.54 24.87
CA GLN A 429 -23.58 3.53 24.77
C GLN A 429 -23.15 4.07 23.41
N ASP A 430 -22.24 5.04 23.38
CA ASP A 430 -21.61 5.54 22.15
C ASP A 430 -20.84 4.42 21.46
N ILE A 431 -20.99 4.31 20.13
CA ILE A 431 -20.31 3.31 19.31
C ILE A 431 -19.12 3.98 18.62
N ARG A 432 -17.93 3.65 19.09
CA ARG A 432 -16.66 4.17 18.60
C ARG A 432 -15.81 3.12 17.87
N SER A 433 -16.22 1.85 17.94
CA SER A 433 -15.59 0.71 17.32
C SER A 433 -16.57 -0.44 17.08
N LEU A 434 -16.20 -1.40 16.27
CA LEU A 434 -16.98 -2.63 16.07
C LEU A 434 -17.03 -3.48 17.36
N GLN A 435 -16.01 -3.41 18.21
CA GLN A 435 -15.99 -4.05 19.52
C GLN A 435 -17.07 -3.49 20.45
N ASP A 436 -17.34 -2.18 20.39
CA ASP A 436 -18.40 -1.55 21.16
C ASP A 436 -19.78 -2.08 20.79
N VAL A 437 -20.00 -2.39 19.50
CA VAL A 437 -21.24 -3.04 19.03
C VAL A 437 -21.43 -4.39 19.72
N ALA A 438 -20.40 -5.25 19.69
CA ALA A 438 -20.47 -6.56 20.33
C ALA A 438 -20.68 -6.45 21.85
N ALA A 439 -20.00 -5.50 22.50
CA ALA A 439 -20.14 -5.23 23.93
C ALA A 439 -21.55 -4.72 24.30
N ALA A 440 -22.09 -3.77 23.52
CA ALA A 440 -23.41 -3.20 23.78
C ALA A 440 -24.54 -4.22 23.63
N PHE A 441 -24.47 -5.14 22.67
CA PHE A 441 -25.44 -6.23 22.54
C PHE A 441 -25.31 -7.29 23.63
N SER A 442 -24.21 -7.35 24.34
CA SER A 442 -24.03 -8.25 25.51
C SER A 442 -24.65 -7.70 26.79
N GLN A 443 -25.00 -6.41 26.83
CA GLN A 443 -25.59 -5.79 28.03
C GLN A 443 -27.01 -6.33 28.35
N PRO A 444 -27.39 -6.44 29.60
CA PRO A 444 -28.75 -6.87 29.99
C PRO A 444 -29.80 -5.81 29.63
N GLY A 445 -31.02 -6.24 29.33
CA GLY A 445 -32.16 -5.37 29.02
C GLY A 445 -33.30 -6.15 28.39
N GLU A 446 -34.48 -5.57 28.31
CA GLU A 446 -35.65 -6.15 27.63
C GLU A 446 -35.54 -5.95 26.11
N PHE A 447 -35.03 -4.79 25.69
CA PHE A 447 -34.84 -4.42 24.31
C PHE A 447 -33.40 -4.02 24.05
N HIS A 448 -32.96 -4.14 22.79
CA HIS A 448 -31.82 -3.42 22.26
C HIS A 448 -32.30 -2.21 21.46
N VAL A 449 -31.78 -1.04 21.80
CA VAL A 449 -32.11 0.23 21.18
C VAL A 449 -30.90 0.69 20.39
N ILE A 450 -31.01 0.77 19.07
CA ILE A 450 -29.93 1.17 18.17
C ILE A 450 -30.27 2.54 17.60
N GLU A 451 -29.47 3.53 17.92
CA GLU A 451 -29.56 4.90 17.40
C GLU A 451 -28.60 5.05 16.23
N LEU A 452 -29.13 5.62 15.14
CA LEU A 452 -28.40 5.79 13.89
C LEU A 452 -28.20 7.29 13.63
N LEU A 453 -27.02 7.66 13.18
CA LEU A 453 -26.61 9.05 13.01
C LEU A 453 -27.57 9.80 12.06
N GLY A 454 -28.22 10.84 12.58
CA GLY A 454 -29.13 11.69 11.82
C GLY A 454 -30.50 11.07 11.48
N GLU A 455 -30.85 9.88 12.02
CA GLU A 455 -32.12 9.19 11.70
C GLU A 455 -33.16 9.55 12.75
N GLY A 456 -33.46 10.31 13.38
CA GLY A 456 -34.51 10.78 14.32
C GLY A 456 -35.37 9.69 14.97
N ARG A 457 -35.20 8.41 14.66
CA ARG A 457 -35.89 7.27 15.27
C ARG A 457 -34.92 6.07 15.42
N PRO A 458 -34.96 5.39 16.58
CA PRO A 458 -34.13 4.21 16.82
C PRO A 458 -34.70 2.96 16.12
N VAL A 459 -33.81 1.98 15.90
CA VAL A 459 -34.18 0.58 15.65
C VAL A 459 -34.27 -0.13 16.99
N ILE A 460 -35.33 -0.89 17.20
CA ILE A 460 -35.58 -1.63 18.45
C ILE A 460 -35.71 -3.11 18.14
N LEU A 461 -34.94 -3.92 18.85
CA LEU A 461 -35.02 -5.38 18.80
C LEU A 461 -35.45 -5.91 20.17
N ASP A 462 -36.44 -6.83 20.16
CA ASP A 462 -36.86 -7.57 21.37
C ASP A 462 -35.82 -8.66 21.69
N ARG A 463 -35.15 -8.52 22.78
CA ARG A 463 -34.09 -9.41 23.22
C ARG A 463 -34.55 -10.85 23.45
N ALA A 464 -35.78 -11.05 23.93
CA ALA A 464 -36.30 -12.38 24.23
C ALA A 464 -36.40 -13.26 22.98
N THR A 465 -36.58 -12.64 21.81
CA THR A 465 -36.74 -13.33 20.52
C THR A 465 -35.43 -13.51 19.74
N LEU A 466 -34.35 -12.83 20.15
CA LEU A 466 -33.10 -12.81 19.38
C LEU A 466 -32.42 -14.16 19.28
N ALA A 467 -32.40 -14.96 20.35
CA ALA A 467 -31.72 -16.27 20.32
C ALA A 467 -32.35 -17.21 19.27
N GLU A 468 -33.69 -17.30 19.27
CA GLU A 468 -34.44 -18.11 18.30
C GLU A 468 -34.35 -17.53 16.90
N ALA A 469 -34.40 -16.21 16.73
CA ALA A 469 -34.21 -15.54 15.45
C ALA A 469 -32.79 -15.79 14.90
N GLY A 470 -31.77 -15.74 15.76
CA GLY A 470 -30.38 -16.02 15.35
C GLY A 470 -30.22 -17.40 14.71
N GLU A 471 -30.80 -18.44 15.33
CA GLU A 471 -30.75 -19.79 14.74
C GLU A 471 -31.48 -19.87 13.38
N ARG A 472 -32.65 -19.23 13.26
CA ARG A 472 -33.37 -19.18 11.96
C ARG A 472 -32.58 -18.44 10.89
N ILE A 473 -31.95 -17.31 11.25
CA ILE A 473 -31.16 -16.48 10.35
C ILE A 473 -29.92 -17.26 9.92
N LYS A 474 -29.17 -17.87 10.85
CA LYS A 474 -28.00 -18.70 10.54
C LYS A 474 -28.34 -19.80 9.55
N ALA A 475 -29.43 -20.53 9.79
CA ALA A 475 -29.87 -21.62 8.93
C ALA A 475 -30.28 -21.12 7.52
N ARG A 476 -31.05 -20.01 7.45
CA ARG A 476 -31.58 -19.46 6.20
C ARG A 476 -30.50 -18.86 5.32
N TYR A 477 -29.58 -18.09 5.92
CA TYR A 477 -28.54 -17.35 5.19
C TYR A 477 -27.17 -18.03 5.24
N ARG A 478 -27.08 -19.24 5.80
CA ARG A 478 -25.83 -20.02 5.92
C ARG A 478 -24.71 -19.25 6.62
N VAL A 479 -25.06 -18.55 7.68
CA VAL A 479 -24.09 -17.80 8.48
C VAL A 479 -23.25 -18.79 9.30
N ILE A 480 -21.95 -18.83 9.04
CA ILE A 480 -21.01 -19.75 9.73
C ILE A 480 -20.41 -19.13 11.00
N SER A 481 -20.43 -17.81 11.11
CA SER A 481 -19.98 -17.06 12.29
C SER A 481 -20.83 -15.80 12.41
N GLU A 482 -21.16 -15.38 13.63
CA GLU A 482 -21.92 -14.16 13.91
C GLU A 482 -21.02 -12.95 14.13
N GLN A 483 -19.70 -13.14 14.23
CA GLN A 483 -18.75 -12.04 14.35
C GLN A 483 -17.35 -12.43 13.89
N ASN A 484 -16.60 -11.40 13.49
CA ASN A 484 -15.16 -11.35 13.30
C ASN A 484 -14.71 -9.92 13.68
N LEU A 485 -14.04 -9.78 14.85
CA LEU A 485 -13.68 -8.48 15.45
C LEU A 485 -12.24 -8.05 15.15
#